data_99aa228dcdbe8c1bcde70244a2e315cd
#
_entry.id   99aa228dcdbe8c1bcde70244a2e315cd
#
_cell.length_a   1.000
_cell.length_b   1.000
_cell.length_c   1.000
_cell.angle_alpha   90.00
_cell.angle_beta   90.00
_cell.angle_gamma   90.00
#
_symmetry.space_group_name_H-M   'P 1'
#
loop_
_entity.id
_entity.type
_entity.pdbx_description
1 polymer ?
#
loop_
_entity_poly.entity_id
_entity_poly.type
_entity_poly.pdbx_seq_one_letter_code
_entity_poly.pdbx_strand_id
1 'polypeptide(L)'
;MSHVSATATAAHIRDHRSVLADTEKRLLIAMARRLPRFINSDHLSALGLAGIVLAGASFALMSVTPLAAYGVPVALAINWFGDSLDGTVARVRNQQRPRYGYYLDHVLDLVGTTALMSGLALSGLLHPVLALALLIVYLLLCAESYLSTHAAGVFKMSFAGFGPTELRLVLVAGALKAAVSPLVHVPTLGVMQLFDIGAMIALVGMSGAFLISAARTTRLLYRAEPIPSAERAA
;
A
#
# COMPACT_ATOMS: atom_id res chain seq x y z
N MET A 1 15.74 -33.35 -23.81
CA MET A 1 14.73 -32.32 -24.09
C MET A 1 13.59 -32.53 -23.11
N SER A 2 13.65 -31.86 -21.97
CA SER A 2 12.70 -32.02 -20.87
C SER A 2 11.63 -30.93 -21.01
N HIS A 3 10.35 -31.35 -21.11
CA HIS A 3 9.19 -30.51 -21.13
C HIS A 3 9.08 -29.73 -19.81
N VAL A 4 9.34 -28.43 -19.87
CA VAL A 4 8.94 -27.51 -18.80
C VAL A 4 7.42 -27.35 -18.92
N SER A 5 6.71 -28.03 -18.02
CA SER A 5 5.26 -27.89 -17.85
C SER A 5 4.95 -26.43 -17.52
N ALA A 6 4.17 -25.78 -18.37
CA ALA A 6 3.64 -24.45 -18.14
C ALA A 6 2.69 -24.51 -16.93
N THR A 7 3.16 -24.06 -15.77
CA THR A 7 2.31 -23.83 -14.60
C THR A 7 1.27 -22.77 -14.95
N ALA A 8 0.02 -23.20 -14.95
CA ALA A 8 -1.15 -22.37 -15.16
C ALA A 8 -1.10 -21.17 -14.22
N THR A 9 -1.15 -19.97 -14.80
CA THR A 9 -1.23 -18.70 -14.08
C THR A 9 -2.51 -18.70 -13.26
N ALA A 10 -2.41 -18.88 -11.94
CA ALA A 10 -3.55 -18.76 -11.04
C ALA A 10 -4.15 -17.36 -11.21
N ALA A 11 -5.43 -17.33 -11.56
CA ALA A 11 -6.17 -16.07 -11.68
C ALA A 11 -6.20 -15.40 -10.32
N HIS A 12 -5.51 -14.25 -10.19
CA HIS A 12 -5.55 -13.44 -8.97
C HIS A 12 -6.95 -12.87 -8.78
N ILE A 13 -7.73 -13.48 -7.88
CA ILE A 13 -9.02 -12.94 -7.45
C ILE A 13 -8.71 -11.81 -6.47
N ARG A 14 -8.72 -10.57 -6.98
CA ARG A 14 -8.70 -9.35 -6.16
C ARG A 14 -10.09 -9.18 -5.54
N ASP A 15 -10.27 -9.60 -4.30
CA ASP A 15 -11.52 -9.35 -3.54
C ASP A 15 -11.41 -7.97 -2.84
N HIS A 16 -11.62 -6.90 -3.60
CA HIS A 16 -11.73 -5.54 -3.07
C HIS A 16 -13.19 -5.28 -2.66
N ARG A 17 -13.48 -5.46 -1.39
CA ARG A 17 -14.74 -5.03 -0.76
C ARG A 17 -14.55 -3.69 -0.05
N SER A 18 -14.22 -2.62 -0.78
CA SER A 18 -14.34 -1.25 -0.28
C SER A 18 -15.74 -0.73 -0.59
N VAL A 19 -16.32 0.06 0.30
CA VAL A 19 -17.65 0.67 0.13
C VAL A 19 -17.70 1.58 -1.11
N LEU A 20 -16.55 2.13 -1.52
CA LEU A 20 -16.41 3.02 -2.67
C LEU A 20 -16.00 2.30 -3.95
N ALA A 21 -15.62 1.01 -3.90
CA ALA A 21 -14.97 0.28 -4.99
C ALA A 21 -15.73 0.30 -6.32
N ASP A 22 -17.05 0.13 -6.29
CA ASP A 22 -17.83 0.06 -7.54
C ASP A 22 -17.97 1.43 -8.22
N THR A 23 -18.13 2.50 -7.45
CA THR A 23 -18.22 3.87 -7.96
C THR A 23 -16.87 4.33 -8.49
N GLU A 24 -15.80 4.08 -7.74
CA GLU A 24 -14.42 4.35 -8.14
C GLU A 24 -14.08 3.61 -9.44
N LYS A 25 -14.38 2.33 -9.55
CA LYS A 25 -14.13 1.52 -10.75
C LYS A 25 -14.81 2.10 -12.00
N ARG A 26 -16.08 2.54 -11.89
CA ARG A 26 -16.80 3.17 -13.02
C ARG A 26 -16.13 4.47 -13.43
N LEU A 27 -15.76 5.30 -12.46
CA LEU A 27 -15.04 6.56 -12.70
C LEU A 27 -13.72 6.31 -13.42
N LEU A 28 -12.89 5.39 -12.89
CA LEU A 28 -11.59 5.06 -13.47
C LEU A 28 -11.70 4.53 -14.91
N ILE A 29 -12.69 3.69 -15.21
CA ILE A 29 -12.94 3.22 -16.59
C ILE A 29 -13.32 4.38 -17.50
N ALA A 30 -14.18 5.30 -17.05
CA ALA A 30 -14.59 6.47 -17.82
C ALA A 30 -13.40 7.40 -18.11
N MET A 31 -12.53 7.61 -17.12
CA MET A 31 -11.30 8.40 -17.24
C MET A 31 -10.30 7.73 -18.20
N ALA A 32 -10.05 6.41 -18.04
CA ALA A 32 -9.13 5.65 -18.89
C ALA A 32 -9.50 5.69 -20.38
N ARG A 33 -10.81 5.71 -20.70
CA ARG A 33 -11.30 5.82 -22.09
C ARG A 33 -11.06 7.20 -22.70
N ARG A 34 -10.99 8.27 -21.87
CA ARG A 34 -10.78 9.66 -22.31
C ARG A 34 -9.31 10.05 -22.39
N LEU A 35 -8.41 9.28 -21.76
CA LEU A 35 -6.98 9.59 -21.78
C LEU A 35 -6.40 9.50 -23.19
N PRO A 36 -5.56 10.47 -23.60
CA PRO A 36 -4.84 10.43 -24.88
C PRO A 36 -4.04 9.15 -25.07
N ARG A 37 -3.92 8.67 -26.31
CA ARG A 37 -3.25 7.39 -26.62
C ARG A 37 -1.77 7.36 -26.27
N PHE A 38 -1.10 8.52 -26.25
CA PHE A 38 0.32 8.62 -25.90
C PHE A 38 0.60 8.43 -24.40
N ILE A 39 -0.40 8.60 -23.53
CA ILE A 39 -0.29 8.31 -22.10
C ILE A 39 -0.53 6.81 -21.91
N ASN A 40 0.51 6.09 -21.48
CA ASN A 40 0.45 4.66 -21.20
C ASN A 40 0.46 4.36 -19.68
N SER A 41 0.34 3.08 -19.33
CA SER A 41 0.36 2.60 -17.95
C SER A 41 1.64 3.05 -17.21
N ASP A 42 2.81 2.97 -17.84
CA ASP A 42 4.09 3.29 -17.19
C ASP A 42 4.21 4.79 -16.86
N HIS A 43 3.66 5.68 -17.70
CA HIS A 43 3.59 7.10 -17.40
C HIS A 43 2.70 7.38 -16.17
N LEU A 44 1.62 6.62 -16.03
CA LEU A 44 0.70 6.75 -14.90
C LEU A 44 1.33 6.20 -13.61
N SER A 45 2.02 5.07 -13.66
CA SER A 45 2.77 4.54 -12.51
C SER A 45 3.86 5.52 -12.06
N ALA A 46 4.60 6.14 -13.00
CA ALA A 46 5.58 7.17 -12.68
C ALA A 46 4.93 8.42 -12.05
N LEU A 47 3.77 8.84 -12.55
CA LEU A 47 2.99 9.94 -11.98
C LEU A 47 2.50 9.60 -10.57
N GLY A 48 2.03 8.38 -10.35
CA GLY A 48 1.64 7.88 -9.03
C GLY A 48 2.79 7.94 -8.03
N LEU A 49 3.98 7.47 -8.43
CA LEU A 49 5.19 7.57 -7.59
C LEU A 49 5.55 9.04 -7.32
N ALA A 50 5.54 9.89 -8.33
CA ALA A 50 5.82 11.32 -8.14
C ALA A 50 4.84 11.96 -7.14
N GLY A 51 3.56 11.61 -7.23
CA GLY A 51 2.53 12.07 -6.30
C GLY A 51 2.81 11.68 -4.85
N ILE A 52 3.16 10.41 -4.58
CA ILE A 52 3.44 9.98 -3.20
C ILE A 52 4.75 10.58 -2.65
N VAL A 53 5.77 10.75 -3.48
CA VAL A 53 7.01 11.46 -3.10
C VAL A 53 6.73 12.92 -2.77
N LEU A 54 5.91 13.60 -3.59
CA LEU A 54 5.47 14.97 -3.32
C LEU A 54 4.65 15.07 -2.03
N ALA A 55 3.83 14.07 -1.71
CA ALA A 55 3.11 14.02 -0.44
C ALA A 55 4.08 13.92 0.75
N GLY A 56 5.09 13.07 0.67
CA GLY A 56 6.17 12.99 1.67
C GLY A 56 6.92 14.32 1.81
N ALA A 57 7.30 14.94 0.70
CA ALA A 57 7.93 16.26 0.71
C ALA A 57 7.03 17.34 1.33
N SER A 58 5.73 17.32 1.02
CA SER A 58 4.75 18.24 1.61
C SER A 58 4.65 18.05 3.14
N PHE A 59 4.63 16.80 3.62
CA PHE A 59 4.69 16.53 5.05
C PHE A 59 5.98 17.07 5.68
N ALA A 60 7.15 16.77 5.09
CA ALA A 60 8.44 17.27 5.62
C ALA A 60 8.46 18.80 5.70
N LEU A 61 7.93 19.50 4.72
CA LEU A 61 7.84 20.95 4.70
C LEU A 61 6.90 21.54 5.76
N MET A 62 5.98 20.75 6.34
CA MET A 62 5.13 21.20 7.46
C MET A 62 5.95 21.52 8.71
N SER A 63 7.18 21.02 8.84
CA SER A 63 8.12 21.43 9.89
C SER A 63 8.54 22.89 9.77
N VAL A 64 8.47 23.46 8.57
CA VAL A 64 8.88 24.86 8.27
C VAL A 64 7.66 25.77 8.14
N THR A 65 6.59 25.29 7.51
CA THR A 65 5.38 26.09 7.28
C THR A 65 4.11 25.23 7.29
N PRO A 66 3.10 25.59 8.11
CA PRO A 66 1.82 24.90 8.10
C PRO A 66 1.09 24.94 6.75
N LEU A 67 1.40 25.92 5.89
CA LEU A 67 0.80 26.02 4.56
C LEU A 67 1.15 24.83 3.66
N ALA A 68 2.25 24.13 3.93
CA ALA A 68 2.62 22.89 3.20
C ALA A 68 1.57 21.79 3.35
N ALA A 69 0.71 21.82 4.38
CA ALA A 69 -0.41 20.90 4.54
C ALA A 69 -1.36 20.89 3.33
N TYR A 70 -1.53 22.01 2.64
CA TYR A 70 -2.37 22.09 1.44
C TYR A 70 -1.74 21.38 0.23
N GLY A 71 -0.44 21.15 0.24
CA GLY A 71 0.24 20.32 -0.75
C GLY A 71 -0.10 18.83 -0.65
N VAL A 72 -0.42 18.34 0.56
CA VAL A 72 -0.72 16.92 0.80
C VAL A 72 -1.93 16.42 0.00
N PRO A 73 -3.12 17.07 0.05
CA PRO A 73 -4.27 16.63 -0.75
C PRO A 73 -4.01 16.67 -2.25
N VAL A 74 -3.28 17.67 -2.75
CA VAL A 74 -2.93 17.76 -4.17
C VAL A 74 -2.00 16.62 -4.57
N ALA A 75 -0.96 16.37 -3.79
CA ALA A 75 0.01 15.31 -4.04
C ALA A 75 -0.64 13.91 -3.96
N LEU A 76 -1.50 13.65 -2.97
CA LEU A 76 -2.22 12.39 -2.84
C LEU A 76 -3.30 12.21 -3.92
N ALA A 77 -3.89 13.28 -4.43
CA ALA A 77 -4.79 13.22 -5.59
C ALA A 77 -4.02 12.83 -6.87
N ILE A 78 -2.81 13.37 -7.07
CA ILE A 78 -1.92 12.98 -8.17
C ILE A 78 -1.52 11.50 -8.03
N ASN A 79 -1.15 11.07 -6.82
CA ASN A 79 -0.84 9.67 -6.54
C ASN A 79 -2.04 8.75 -6.84
N TRP A 80 -3.24 9.09 -6.35
CA TRP A 80 -4.45 8.32 -6.63
C TRP A 80 -4.73 8.22 -8.12
N PHE A 81 -4.63 9.33 -8.85
CA PHE A 81 -4.86 9.37 -10.28
C PHE A 81 -3.89 8.46 -11.04
N GLY A 82 -2.59 8.54 -10.74
CA GLY A 82 -1.57 7.72 -11.40
C GLY A 82 -1.75 6.23 -11.10
N ASP A 83 -1.73 5.87 -9.83
CA ASP A 83 -1.77 4.52 -9.29
C ASP A 83 -3.10 3.78 -9.63
N SER A 84 -4.25 4.43 -9.50
CA SER A 84 -5.53 3.78 -9.80
C SER A 84 -5.81 3.63 -11.30
N LEU A 85 -5.23 4.51 -12.13
CA LEU A 85 -5.48 4.51 -13.57
C LEU A 85 -4.51 3.63 -14.37
N ASP A 86 -3.29 3.37 -13.91
CA ASP A 86 -2.28 2.64 -14.69
C ASP A 86 -2.75 1.22 -15.08
N GLY A 87 -3.17 0.42 -14.13
CA GLY A 87 -3.74 -0.91 -14.38
C GLY A 87 -5.10 -0.84 -15.11
N THR A 88 -5.89 0.23 -14.90
CA THR A 88 -7.17 0.41 -15.57
C THR A 88 -6.99 0.74 -17.05
N VAL A 89 -6.05 1.62 -17.39
CA VAL A 89 -5.68 1.93 -18.79
C VAL A 89 -5.16 0.70 -19.51
N ALA A 90 -4.27 -0.08 -18.86
CA ALA A 90 -3.75 -1.33 -19.42
C ALA A 90 -4.88 -2.33 -19.75
N ARG A 91 -5.88 -2.46 -18.86
CA ARG A 91 -7.06 -3.34 -19.07
C ARG A 91 -7.96 -2.83 -20.19
N VAL A 92 -8.32 -1.54 -20.16
CA VAL A 92 -9.24 -0.93 -21.14
C VAL A 92 -8.66 -0.95 -22.57
N ARG A 93 -7.34 -0.88 -22.70
CA ARG A 93 -6.62 -0.88 -23.98
C ARG A 93 -6.11 -2.26 -24.41
N ASN A 94 -6.37 -3.32 -23.65
CA ASN A 94 -5.83 -4.67 -23.89
C ASN A 94 -4.29 -4.71 -23.98
N GLN A 95 -3.60 -3.89 -23.19
CA GLN A 95 -2.14 -3.75 -23.15
C GLN A 95 -1.56 -4.26 -21.82
N GLN A 96 -2.19 -5.27 -21.23
CA GLN A 96 -1.79 -5.81 -19.94
C GLN A 96 -0.45 -6.55 -20.04
N ARG A 97 0.45 -6.28 -19.11
CA ARG A 97 1.72 -6.98 -18.90
C ARG A 97 1.74 -7.55 -17.48
N PRO A 98 1.04 -8.66 -17.17
CA PRO A 98 0.73 -9.08 -15.81
C PRO A 98 1.96 -9.20 -14.90
N ARG A 99 3.04 -9.84 -15.36
CA ARG A 99 4.27 -10.03 -14.55
C ARG A 99 5.02 -8.73 -14.35
N TYR A 100 5.18 -7.94 -15.40
CA TYR A 100 5.85 -6.65 -15.35
C TYR A 100 5.09 -5.65 -14.49
N GLY A 101 3.76 -5.51 -14.74
CA GLY A 101 2.90 -4.61 -13.98
C GLY A 101 2.88 -4.96 -12.50
N TYR A 102 2.74 -6.25 -12.15
CA TYR A 102 2.80 -6.70 -10.77
C TYR A 102 4.12 -6.30 -10.09
N TYR A 103 5.26 -6.58 -10.74
CA TYR A 103 6.57 -6.24 -10.19
C TYR A 103 6.74 -4.72 -10.00
N LEU A 104 6.42 -3.95 -11.05
CA LEU A 104 6.58 -2.49 -11.02
C LEU A 104 5.72 -1.85 -9.94
N ASP A 105 4.43 -2.18 -9.89
CA ASP A 105 3.45 -1.71 -8.89
C ASP A 105 4.00 -1.88 -7.47
N HIS A 106 4.41 -3.11 -7.12
CA HIS A 106 4.88 -3.41 -5.78
C HIS A 106 6.22 -2.74 -5.43
N VAL A 107 7.15 -2.62 -6.39
CA VAL A 107 8.41 -1.89 -6.14
C VAL A 107 8.14 -0.40 -5.93
N LEU A 108 7.26 0.19 -6.73
CA LEU A 108 6.90 1.61 -6.58
C LEU A 108 6.16 1.87 -5.26
N ASP A 109 5.31 0.94 -4.81
CA ASP A 109 4.65 1.00 -3.50
C ASP A 109 5.66 1.01 -2.34
N LEU A 110 6.69 0.15 -2.38
CA LEU A 110 7.75 0.12 -1.36
C LEU A 110 8.52 1.44 -1.33
N VAL A 111 8.93 1.95 -2.49
CA VAL A 111 9.66 3.23 -2.62
C VAL A 111 8.78 4.39 -2.18
N GLY A 112 7.54 4.44 -2.65
CA GLY A 112 6.59 5.51 -2.35
C GLY A 112 6.25 5.58 -0.86
N THR A 113 5.97 4.42 -0.24
CA THR A 113 5.69 4.37 1.21
C THR A 113 6.91 4.77 2.03
N THR A 114 8.11 4.37 1.61
CA THR A 114 9.36 4.79 2.27
C THR A 114 9.53 6.30 2.20
N ALA A 115 9.29 6.91 1.04
CA ALA A 115 9.36 8.36 0.87
C ALA A 115 8.32 9.10 1.73
N LEU A 116 7.07 8.60 1.76
CA LEU A 116 6.00 9.15 2.58
C LEU A 116 6.32 9.09 4.08
N MET A 117 6.75 7.92 4.58
CA MET A 117 7.12 7.74 5.99
C MET A 117 8.34 8.59 6.38
N SER A 118 9.32 8.74 5.48
CA SER A 118 10.45 9.64 5.69
C SER A 118 9.99 11.10 5.82
N GLY A 119 9.07 11.53 4.97
CA GLY A 119 8.48 12.88 5.05
C GLY A 119 7.72 13.11 6.35
N LEU A 120 6.92 12.14 6.79
CA LEU A 120 6.22 12.19 8.07
C LEU A 120 7.20 12.23 9.26
N ALA A 121 8.27 11.44 9.24
CA ALA A 121 9.30 11.47 10.27
C ALA A 121 10.00 12.84 10.38
N LEU A 122 10.21 13.52 9.25
CA LEU A 122 10.84 14.85 9.18
C LEU A 122 9.87 15.99 9.49
N SER A 123 8.57 15.75 9.49
CA SER A 123 7.53 16.78 9.67
C SER A 123 7.45 17.32 11.10
N GLY A 124 7.93 16.58 12.09
CA GLY A 124 7.67 16.85 13.51
C GLY A 124 6.25 16.51 13.98
N LEU A 125 5.38 16.01 13.09
CA LEU A 125 4.00 15.61 13.40
C LEU A 125 3.89 14.15 13.86
N LEU A 126 4.88 13.34 13.52
CA LEU A 126 4.99 11.93 13.88
C LEU A 126 6.36 11.68 14.50
N HIS A 127 6.37 11.02 15.65
CA HIS A 127 7.64 10.66 16.30
C HIS A 127 8.47 9.75 15.37
N PRO A 128 9.76 10.07 15.10
CA PRO A 128 10.56 9.34 14.10
C PRO A 128 10.65 7.82 14.35
N VAL A 129 10.70 7.40 15.63
CA VAL A 129 10.73 5.97 15.99
C VAL A 129 9.41 5.28 15.61
N LEU A 130 8.25 5.95 15.78
CA LEU A 130 6.97 5.40 15.34
C LEU A 130 6.87 5.33 13.82
N ALA A 131 7.38 6.35 13.10
CA ALA A 131 7.44 6.32 11.64
C ALA A 131 8.30 5.15 11.13
N LEU A 132 9.48 4.93 11.75
CA LEU A 132 10.35 3.81 11.42
C LEU A 132 9.70 2.46 11.75
N ALA A 133 9.06 2.33 12.92
CA ALA A 133 8.37 1.11 13.31
C ALA A 133 7.22 0.77 12.34
N LEU A 134 6.42 1.77 11.93
CA LEU A 134 5.37 1.60 10.92
C LEU A 134 5.94 1.15 9.58
N LEU A 135 7.02 1.78 9.12
CA LEU A 135 7.68 1.41 7.88
C LEU A 135 8.17 -0.04 7.94
N ILE A 136 8.84 -0.44 9.02
CA ILE A 136 9.33 -1.81 9.21
C ILE A 136 8.17 -2.82 9.14
N VAL A 137 7.09 -2.59 9.89
CA VAL A 137 5.94 -3.51 9.90
C VAL A 137 5.24 -3.55 8.55
N TYR A 138 5.14 -2.43 7.84
CA TYR A 138 4.62 -2.39 6.48
C TYR A 138 5.47 -3.25 5.53
N LEU A 139 6.81 -3.08 5.56
CA LEU A 139 7.72 -3.86 4.73
C LEU A 139 7.68 -5.36 5.06
N LEU A 140 7.53 -5.73 6.35
CA LEU A 140 7.34 -7.12 6.77
C LEU A 140 6.03 -7.70 6.23
N LEU A 141 4.93 -6.94 6.26
CA LEU A 141 3.66 -7.34 5.66
C LEU A 141 3.77 -7.55 4.14
N CYS A 142 4.45 -6.64 3.44
CA CYS A 142 4.70 -6.79 2.01
C CYS A 142 5.54 -8.05 1.73
N ALA A 143 6.62 -8.25 2.47
CA ALA A 143 7.48 -9.42 2.33
C ALA A 143 6.71 -10.73 2.59
N GLU A 144 5.88 -10.79 3.65
CA GLU A 144 5.03 -11.95 3.94
C GLU A 144 4.04 -12.21 2.80
N SER A 145 3.39 -11.16 2.28
CA SER A 145 2.45 -11.28 1.17
C SER A 145 3.11 -11.84 -0.10
N TYR A 146 4.34 -11.39 -0.40
CA TYR A 146 5.09 -11.88 -1.57
C TYR A 146 5.57 -13.33 -1.38
N LEU A 147 6.08 -13.65 -0.18
CA LEU A 147 6.51 -15.01 0.16
C LEU A 147 5.33 -16.00 0.18
N SER A 148 4.20 -15.62 0.78
CA SER A 148 3.01 -16.47 0.81
C SER A 148 2.43 -16.69 -0.58
N THR A 149 2.46 -15.67 -1.44
CA THR A 149 2.06 -15.79 -2.84
C THR A 149 2.96 -16.76 -3.60
N HIS A 150 4.27 -16.67 -3.39
CA HIS A 150 5.25 -17.56 -4.04
C HIS A 150 5.13 -18.99 -3.53
N ALA A 151 5.07 -19.19 -2.21
CA ALA A 151 5.12 -20.51 -1.59
C ALA A 151 3.76 -21.24 -1.60
N ALA A 152 2.65 -20.54 -1.38
CA ALA A 152 1.32 -21.14 -1.26
C ALA A 152 0.41 -20.88 -2.47
N GLY A 153 0.85 -20.08 -3.45
CA GLY A 153 0.03 -19.71 -4.62
C GLY A 153 -1.19 -18.85 -4.30
N VAL A 154 -1.30 -18.33 -3.08
CA VAL A 154 -2.45 -17.55 -2.60
C VAL A 154 -2.04 -16.12 -2.32
N PHE A 155 -2.46 -15.19 -3.17
CA PHE A 155 -2.29 -13.76 -2.92
C PHE A 155 -3.44 -13.26 -2.03
N LYS A 156 -3.13 -12.83 -0.81
CA LYS A 156 -4.09 -12.20 0.10
C LYS A 156 -3.59 -10.83 0.52
N MET A 157 -4.15 -9.81 -0.07
CA MET A 157 -3.96 -8.43 0.36
C MET A 157 -5.34 -7.79 0.62
N SER A 158 -5.93 -8.12 1.75
CA SER A 158 -7.16 -7.47 2.21
C SER A 158 -7.17 -7.43 3.72
N PHE A 159 -7.05 -6.21 4.26
CA PHE A 159 -7.17 -5.95 5.68
C PHE A 159 -8.51 -5.23 5.94
N ALA A 160 -9.51 -5.98 6.41
CA ALA A 160 -10.74 -5.45 7.02
C ALA A 160 -11.50 -4.37 6.21
N GLY A 161 -11.42 -4.35 4.87
CA GLY A 161 -12.16 -3.39 4.04
C GLY A 161 -11.56 -1.96 4.02
N PHE A 162 -10.40 -1.75 4.66
CA PHE A 162 -9.65 -0.48 4.59
C PHE A 162 -8.65 -0.55 3.44
N GLY A 163 -8.85 0.29 2.43
CA GLY A 163 -8.05 0.30 1.21
C GLY A 163 -7.14 1.53 1.09
N PRO A 164 -6.35 1.59 -0.01
CA PRO A 164 -5.45 2.72 -0.27
C PRO A 164 -6.17 4.07 -0.37
N THR A 165 -7.40 4.10 -0.89
CA THR A 165 -8.19 5.33 -1.03
C THR A 165 -8.60 5.87 0.33
N GLU A 166 -9.06 5.00 1.25
CA GLU A 166 -9.41 5.36 2.60
C GLU A 166 -8.19 5.89 3.38
N LEU A 167 -7.02 5.26 3.20
CA LEU A 167 -5.77 5.75 3.81
C LEU A 167 -5.40 7.15 3.32
N ARG A 168 -5.50 7.42 2.00
CA ARG A 168 -5.25 8.75 1.44
C ARG A 168 -6.17 9.81 2.06
N LEU A 169 -7.45 9.50 2.22
CA LEU A 169 -8.42 10.42 2.84
C LEU A 169 -8.08 10.70 4.31
N VAL A 170 -7.69 9.68 5.07
CA VAL A 170 -7.24 9.85 6.48
C VAL A 170 -5.99 10.72 6.55
N LEU A 171 -5.02 10.51 5.66
CA LEU A 171 -3.80 11.33 5.61
C LEU A 171 -4.09 12.79 5.25
N VAL A 172 -5.00 13.04 4.29
CA VAL A 172 -5.45 14.39 3.94
C VAL A 172 -6.12 15.07 5.14
N ALA A 173 -7.09 14.38 5.77
CA ALA A 173 -7.80 14.92 6.94
C ALA A 173 -6.82 15.19 8.10
N GLY A 174 -5.89 14.27 8.33
CA GLY A 174 -4.84 14.41 9.34
C GLY A 174 -3.93 15.61 9.07
N ALA A 175 -3.47 15.79 7.84
CA ALA A 175 -2.59 16.91 7.45
C ALA A 175 -3.28 18.28 7.65
N LEU A 176 -4.53 18.41 7.16
CA LEU A 176 -5.31 19.64 7.30
C LEU A 176 -5.63 19.95 8.78
N LYS A 177 -5.96 18.92 9.57
CA LYS A 177 -6.18 19.10 11.01
C LYS A 177 -4.89 19.49 11.73
N ALA A 178 -3.75 18.87 11.39
CA ALA A 178 -2.47 19.17 12.00
C ALA A 178 -1.96 20.58 11.65
N ALA A 179 -2.32 21.12 10.49
CA ALA A 179 -2.00 22.51 10.13
C ALA A 179 -2.62 23.53 11.07
N VAL A 180 -3.81 23.22 11.65
CA VAL A 180 -4.52 24.07 12.59
C VAL A 180 -4.16 23.72 14.04
N SER A 181 -4.11 22.44 14.36
CA SER A 181 -3.83 21.94 15.71
C SER A 181 -3.27 20.51 15.60
N PRO A 182 -1.94 20.33 15.69
CA PRO A 182 -1.33 19.00 15.59
C PRO A 182 -1.55 18.15 16.84
N LEU A 183 -1.88 18.79 17.96
CA LEU A 183 -2.05 18.14 19.25
C LEU A 183 -3.51 17.78 19.52
N VAL A 184 -3.70 16.65 20.18
CA VAL A 184 -5.01 16.13 20.64
C VAL A 184 -4.92 15.78 22.12
N HIS A 185 -5.93 16.15 22.89
CA HIS A 185 -6.04 15.74 24.27
C HIS A 185 -6.72 14.37 24.37
N VAL A 186 -5.98 13.39 24.90
CA VAL A 186 -6.50 12.05 25.17
C VAL A 186 -6.75 11.93 26.68
N PRO A 187 -7.97 11.66 27.14
CA PRO A 187 -8.33 11.74 28.56
C PRO A 187 -7.42 10.95 29.53
N THR A 188 -6.85 9.83 29.06
CA THR A 188 -6.02 8.94 29.87
C THR A 188 -4.52 9.10 29.65
N LEU A 189 -4.09 9.67 28.49
CA LEU A 189 -2.69 9.72 28.05
C LEU A 189 -2.14 11.15 27.99
N GLY A 190 -2.99 12.19 28.23
CA GLY A 190 -2.58 13.58 28.14
C GLY A 190 -2.59 14.13 26.72
N VAL A 191 -1.70 15.09 26.42
CA VAL A 191 -1.60 15.75 25.12
C VAL A 191 -0.62 14.99 24.25
N MET A 192 -1.06 14.57 23.06
CA MET A 192 -0.27 13.78 22.11
C MET A 192 -0.40 14.35 20.70
N GLN A 193 0.58 14.03 19.84
CA GLN A 193 0.49 14.30 18.41
C GLN A 193 -0.63 13.45 17.79
N LEU A 194 -1.43 14.04 16.92
CA LEU A 194 -2.51 13.34 16.20
C LEU A 194 -1.97 12.14 15.41
N PHE A 195 -0.85 12.33 14.73
CA PHE A 195 -0.23 11.27 13.93
C PHE A 195 0.39 10.17 14.78
N ASP A 196 0.88 10.46 16.00
CA ASP A 196 1.38 9.41 16.92
C ASP A 196 0.26 8.46 17.33
N ILE A 197 -0.93 8.99 17.61
CA ILE A 197 -2.11 8.19 17.98
C ILE A 197 -2.48 7.26 16.79
N GLY A 198 -2.61 7.83 15.59
CA GLY A 198 -2.90 7.07 14.39
C GLY A 198 -1.84 6.00 14.10
N ALA A 199 -0.57 6.35 14.29
CA ALA A 199 0.55 5.46 14.10
C ALA A 199 0.54 4.27 15.08
N MET A 200 0.25 4.50 16.36
CA MET A 200 0.15 3.42 17.35
C MET A 200 -1.00 2.45 17.02
N ILE A 201 -2.16 2.97 16.63
CA ILE A 201 -3.30 2.14 16.21
C ILE A 201 -2.92 1.31 14.97
N ALA A 202 -2.31 1.95 13.96
CA ALA A 202 -1.88 1.28 12.74
C ALA A 202 -0.81 0.23 13.03
N LEU A 203 0.17 0.53 13.89
CA LEU A 203 1.24 -0.37 14.29
C LEU A 203 0.70 -1.66 14.93
N VAL A 204 -0.25 -1.52 15.87
CA VAL A 204 -0.90 -2.69 16.51
C VAL A 204 -1.68 -3.51 15.48
N GLY A 205 -2.49 -2.86 14.64
CA GLY A 205 -3.29 -3.53 13.61
C GLY A 205 -2.42 -4.26 12.58
N MET A 206 -1.40 -3.60 12.06
CA MET A 206 -0.49 -4.18 11.05
C MET A 206 0.37 -5.30 11.62
N SER A 207 0.87 -5.15 12.87
CA SER A 207 1.62 -6.22 13.56
C SER A 207 0.74 -7.45 13.78
N GLY A 208 -0.50 -7.26 14.24
CA GLY A 208 -1.46 -8.34 14.40
C GLY A 208 -1.76 -9.05 13.07
N ALA A 209 -1.97 -8.28 12.02
CA ALA A 209 -2.19 -8.80 10.68
C ALA A 209 -1.00 -9.63 10.16
N PHE A 210 0.22 -9.13 10.32
CA PHE A 210 1.45 -9.86 9.97
C PHE A 210 1.55 -11.20 10.72
N LEU A 211 1.39 -11.17 12.04
CA LEU A 211 1.49 -12.38 12.87
C LEU A 211 0.43 -13.41 12.50
N ILE A 212 -0.81 -12.98 12.27
CA ILE A 212 -1.92 -13.86 11.88
C ILE A 212 -1.66 -14.48 10.50
N SER A 213 -1.22 -13.67 9.52
CA SER A 213 -0.94 -14.13 8.17
C SER A 213 0.22 -15.12 8.17
N ALA A 214 1.34 -14.76 8.79
CA ALA A 214 2.52 -15.62 8.89
C ALA A 214 2.20 -16.96 9.59
N ALA A 215 1.47 -16.93 10.70
CA ALA A 215 1.08 -18.14 11.41
C ALA A 215 0.14 -19.04 10.57
N ARG A 216 -0.79 -18.45 9.82
CA ARG A 216 -1.71 -19.20 8.94
C ARG A 216 -0.96 -19.84 7.77
N THR A 217 -0.11 -19.09 7.08
CA THR A 217 0.70 -19.57 5.96
C THR A 217 1.65 -20.67 6.40
N THR A 218 2.37 -20.48 7.52
CA THR A 218 3.27 -21.50 8.10
C THR A 218 2.51 -22.79 8.43
N ARG A 219 1.34 -22.70 9.07
CA ARG A 219 0.54 -23.89 9.39
C ARG A 219 0.02 -24.61 8.14
N LEU A 220 -0.36 -23.84 7.11
CA LEU A 220 -0.83 -24.39 5.84
C LEU A 220 0.28 -25.18 5.15
N LEU A 221 1.48 -24.60 5.03
CA LEU A 221 2.62 -25.23 4.38
C LEU A 221 3.13 -26.43 5.17
N TYR A 222 3.22 -26.34 6.51
CA TYR A 222 3.60 -27.46 7.38
C TYR A 222 2.67 -28.69 7.21
N ARG A 223 1.38 -28.46 6.98
CA ARG A 223 0.42 -29.55 6.73
C ARG A 223 0.50 -30.09 5.30
N ALA A 224 0.86 -29.24 4.34
CA ALA A 224 0.98 -29.60 2.93
C ALA A 224 2.25 -30.42 2.65
N GLU A 225 3.33 -30.17 3.43
CA GLU A 225 4.63 -30.81 3.25
C GLU A 225 5.08 -31.51 4.54
N PRO A 226 4.53 -32.72 4.85
CA PRO A 226 4.95 -33.48 6.02
C PRO A 226 6.39 -33.97 5.87
N ILE A 227 7.11 -34.06 6.98
CA ILE A 227 8.51 -34.56 7.01
C ILE A 227 8.52 -35.98 6.43
N PRO A 228 9.38 -36.31 5.43
CA PRO A 228 9.50 -37.65 4.89
C PRO A 228 9.84 -38.66 6.00
N SER A 229 9.09 -39.78 6.09
CA SER A 229 9.43 -40.86 7.00
C SER A 229 10.75 -41.53 6.58
N ALA A 230 11.62 -41.87 7.54
CA ALA A 230 12.92 -42.49 7.26
C ALA A 230 12.84 -43.81 6.47
N GLU A 231 11.68 -44.49 6.45
CA GLU A 231 11.41 -45.72 5.69
C GLU A 231 11.35 -45.56 4.19
N ARG A 232 11.25 -44.32 3.62
CA ARG A 232 11.25 -44.08 2.17
C ARG A 232 12.62 -43.71 1.61
N ALA A 233 13.65 -43.65 2.46
CA ALA A 233 15.02 -43.29 2.07
C ALA A 233 15.96 -44.55 2.01
N ALA A 234 15.45 -45.74 2.25
CA ALA A 234 16.11 -47.03 2.08
C ALA A 234 15.50 -47.76 0.84
#